data_fd266c2e7a68de8b429349708afba2ea
#
_entry.id   fd266c2e7a68de8b429349708afba2ea
#
_cell.length_a   1.000
_cell.length_b   1.000
_cell.length_c   1.000
_cell.angle_alpha   90.00
_cell.angle_beta   90.00
_cell.angle_gamma   90.00
#
_symmetry.space_group_name_H-M   'P 1'
#
loop_
_entity.id
_entity.type
_entity.pdbx_description
1 polymer ?
#
loop_
_entity_poly.entity_id
_entity_poly.type
_entity_poly.pdbx_seq_one_letter_code
_entity_poly.pdbx_strand_id
1 'polypeptide(L)'
;MENNLLVNLRKYRPRDKSDPLENFLTEAFAHLLKSSDEVMSAVLAKLNEKSKLPKAFNPSRYEVSTQENFNGKFPDMLVKWDDVAIVFEHKVYSELSDSQLANYRAFAEQHFNHHYVVLITAREYQHKQDPDCAICWHDVYGLLDDIKPLNNTTTDWYMQSFKKLLQAEGLGKITPINQLAITHYLEAKALEEQMRSLLRLASLDHVAWPLGNILKPTVKDRLNAVESRIGIEFCQLSSNQKFDWKPGIFCGFLADSSDHKYEHITGKHMHVALIFDFNESVHNSLPSMPYFEEFRHELSDKIDALNASIVADIAHNKSWKVVDNMCSEYKGDINWYHPFAVLMRMDAFFNEVHSPNEQLTAFVDAMSALQQLCLSCPSFQPFLTEASKQDSHV
;
A
#
# COMPACT_ATOMS: atom_id res chain seq x y z
N MET A 1 8.35 1.42 -0.32
CA MET A 1 7.84 1.80 1.01
C MET A 1 9.03 2.24 1.86
N GLU A 2 8.98 3.45 2.45
CA GLU A 2 10.04 3.87 3.38
C GLU A 2 10.13 2.89 4.56
N ASN A 3 11.36 2.50 4.91
CA ASN A 3 11.63 1.59 6.00
C ASN A 3 11.36 2.31 7.34
N ASN A 4 10.17 2.12 7.93
CA ASN A 4 9.77 2.73 9.19
C ASN A 4 9.71 1.68 10.29
N LEU A 5 10.49 1.89 11.37
CA LEU A 5 10.63 0.92 12.45
C LEU A 5 9.28 0.58 13.11
N LEU A 6 8.48 1.58 13.48
CA LEU A 6 7.21 1.34 14.17
C LEU A 6 6.20 0.62 13.27
N VAL A 7 6.13 0.98 11.98
CA VAL A 7 5.29 0.29 10.99
C VAL A 7 5.74 -1.16 10.81
N ASN A 8 7.06 -1.42 10.77
CA ASN A 8 7.58 -2.78 10.62
C ASN A 8 7.37 -3.62 11.90
N LEU A 9 7.61 -3.05 13.09
CA LEU A 9 7.33 -3.72 14.36
C LEU A 9 5.83 -4.05 14.49
N ARG A 10 4.95 -3.16 14.04
CA ARG A 10 3.51 -3.38 14.06
C ARG A 10 3.06 -4.54 13.15
N LYS A 11 3.76 -4.80 12.05
CA LYS A 11 3.51 -5.96 11.17
C LYS A 11 3.84 -7.30 11.85
N TYR A 12 4.70 -7.29 12.87
CA TYR A 12 5.05 -8.47 13.65
C TYR A 12 3.92 -8.76 14.65
N ARG A 13 2.87 -9.43 14.19
CA ARG A 13 1.72 -9.80 15.02
C ARG A 13 1.99 -11.07 15.82
N PRO A 14 1.61 -11.13 17.12
CA PRO A 14 1.52 -12.40 17.84
C PRO A 14 0.54 -13.33 17.12
N ARG A 15 0.81 -14.64 17.18
CA ARG A 15 -0.08 -15.66 16.54
C ARG A 15 -1.44 -15.83 17.23
N ASP A 16 -1.66 -15.17 18.35
CA ASP A 16 -2.93 -15.19 19.09
C ASP A 16 -3.97 -14.27 18.45
N LYS A 17 -5.24 -14.63 18.59
CA LYS A 17 -6.40 -14.03 17.89
C LYS A 17 -6.71 -12.57 18.26
N SER A 18 -5.98 -11.93 19.19
CA SER A 18 -6.18 -10.54 19.59
C SER A 18 -5.22 -9.61 18.84
N ASP A 19 -5.70 -8.48 18.37
CA ASP A 19 -4.86 -7.44 17.80
C ASP A 19 -4.41 -6.46 18.89
N PRO A 20 -3.12 -6.44 19.28
CA PRO A 20 -2.61 -5.60 20.35
C PRO A 20 -2.38 -4.14 19.91
N LEU A 21 -3.08 -3.62 18.88
CA LEU A 21 -2.84 -2.28 18.34
C LEU A 21 -3.02 -1.19 19.38
N GLU A 22 -4.07 -1.28 20.23
CA GLU A 22 -4.34 -0.29 21.27
C GLU A 22 -3.16 -0.19 22.24
N ASN A 23 -2.68 -1.32 22.78
CA ASN A 23 -1.51 -1.35 23.66
C ASN A 23 -0.24 -0.85 22.97
N PHE A 24 -0.04 -1.22 21.69
CA PHE A 24 1.12 -0.76 20.94
C PHE A 24 1.12 0.75 20.72
N LEU A 25 -0.04 1.33 20.39
CA LEU A 25 -0.19 2.79 20.26
C LEU A 25 0.00 3.49 21.58
N THR A 26 -0.56 2.94 22.67
CA THR A 26 -0.41 3.46 24.04
C THR A 26 1.07 3.55 24.42
N GLU A 27 1.84 2.47 24.27
CA GLU A 27 3.26 2.45 24.63
C GLU A 27 4.08 3.40 23.74
N ALA A 28 3.81 3.41 22.43
CA ALA A 28 4.50 4.30 21.50
C ALA A 28 4.19 5.79 21.80
N PHE A 29 2.95 6.12 22.11
CA PHE A 29 2.55 7.48 22.46
C PHE A 29 3.11 7.91 23.83
N ALA A 30 3.04 7.04 24.85
CA ALA A 30 3.62 7.29 26.16
C ALA A 30 5.14 7.53 26.08
N HIS A 31 5.85 6.76 25.25
CA HIS A 31 7.28 6.99 25.01
C HIS A 31 7.55 8.36 24.38
N LEU A 32 6.75 8.78 23.41
CA LEU A 32 6.87 10.09 22.78
C LEU A 32 6.65 11.22 23.81
N LEU A 33 5.63 11.11 24.64
CA LEU A 33 5.33 12.09 25.70
C LEU A 33 6.45 12.16 26.76
N LYS A 34 7.08 11.03 27.10
CA LYS A 34 8.26 11.00 28.00
C LYS A 34 9.49 11.66 27.40
N SER A 35 9.61 11.65 26.07
CA SER A 35 10.81 12.05 25.35
C SER A 35 10.82 13.51 24.91
N SER A 36 9.68 14.23 25.02
CA SER A 36 9.56 15.61 24.57
C SER A 36 8.55 16.43 25.36
N ASP A 37 9.05 17.44 26.05
CA ASP A 37 8.24 18.44 26.73
C ASP A 37 7.40 19.26 25.75
N GLU A 38 7.91 19.49 24.54
CA GLU A 38 7.20 20.19 23.48
C GLU A 38 5.97 19.41 23.02
N VAL A 39 6.11 18.10 22.82
CA VAL A 39 4.98 17.24 22.44
C VAL A 39 3.97 17.17 23.59
N MET A 40 4.43 16.97 24.82
CA MET A 40 3.55 16.97 26.00
C MET A 40 2.79 18.28 26.11
N SER A 41 3.47 19.42 25.99
CA SER A 41 2.84 20.75 26.06
C SER A 41 1.80 20.95 24.97
N ALA A 42 2.08 20.48 23.75
CA ALA A 42 1.14 20.57 22.64
C ALA A 42 -0.10 19.70 22.86
N VAL A 43 0.07 18.47 23.39
CA VAL A 43 -1.05 17.60 23.76
C VAL A 43 -1.92 18.27 24.83
N LEU A 44 -1.33 18.78 25.88
CA LEU A 44 -2.08 19.46 26.96
C LEU A 44 -2.78 20.73 26.47
N ALA A 45 -2.17 21.49 25.57
CA ALA A 45 -2.81 22.66 24.95
C ALA A 45 -4.05 22.22 24.15
N LYS A 46 -3.96 21.12 23.39
CA LYS A 46 -5.08 20.57 22.62
C LYS A 46 -6.23 20.09 23.53
N LEU A 47 -5.90 19.40 24.60
CA LEU A 47 -6.89 18.99 25.57
C LEU A 47 -7.56 20.20 26.25
N ASN A 48 -6.80 21.25 26.51
CA ASN A 48 -7.32 22.48 27.14
C ASN A 48 -8.21 23.32 26.20
N GLU A 49 -8.05 23.20 24.90
CA GLU A 49 -8.97 23.81 23.92
C GLU A 49 -10.39 23.20 24.02
N LYS A 50 -10.48 21.89 24.32
CA LYS A 50 -11.75 21.13 24.39
C LYS A 50 -12.30 21.04 25.83
N SER A 51 -11.43 21.08 26.82
CA SER A 51 -11.81 21.00 28.24
C SER A 51 -10.95 21.95 29.07
N LYS A 52 -11.50 22.62 30.05
CA LYS A 52 -10.74 23.54 30.89
C LYS A 52 -9.86 22.78 31.86
N LEU A 53 -8.64 22.44 31.49
CA LEU A 53 -7.62 21.95 32.41
C LEU A 53 -7.18 23.10 33.34
N PRO A 54 -7.37 23.01 34.64
CA PRO A 54 -7.31 24.17 35.51
C PRO A 54 -5.93 24.57 35.98
N LYS A 55 -4.87 23.80 35.70
CA LYS A 55 -3.55 24.05 36.26
C LYS A 55 -2.46 24.09 35.21
N ALA A 56 -1.55 25.06 35.36
CA ALA A 56 -0.39 25.18 34.46
C ALA A 56 0.47 23.90 34.52
N PHE A 57 0.82 23.36 33.37
CA PHE A 57 1.72 22.23 33.24
C PHE A 57 3.16 22.63 33.63
N ASN A 58 3.81 21.78 34.41
CA ASN A 58 5.21 21.94 34.79
C ASN A 58 6.09 20.85 34.14
N PRO A 59 6.79 21.12 33.03
CA PRO A 59 7.56 20.12 32.27
C PRO A 59 8.70 19.49 33.06
N SER A 60 9.21 20.13 34.11
CA SER A 60 10.31 19.60 34.89
C SER A 60 9.93 18.56 35.94
N ARG A 61 8.66 18.25 36.12
CA ARG A 61 8.14 17.42 37.23
C ARG A 61 7.02 16.45 36.85
N TYR A 62 6.78 16.17 35.59
CA TYR A 62 5.73 15.23 35.21
C TYR A 62 6.27 13.80 35.10
N GLU A 63 5.38 12.84 35.32
CA GLU A 63 5.59 11.42 35.09
C GLU A 63 4.53 10.89 34.14
N VAL A 64 4.93 9.98 33.26
CA VAL A 64 4.03 9.22 32.38
C VAL A 64 4.20 7.75 32.70
N SER A 65 3.12 7.04 33.01
CA SER A 65 3.08 5.61 33.22
C SER A 65 2.00 4.96 32.36
N THR A 66 2.15 3.67 32.06
CA THR A 66 1.17 2.87 31.33
C THR A 66 0.71 1.72 32.20
N GLN A 67 -0.54 1.30 32.05
CA GLN A 67 -1.13 0.15 32.74
C GLN A 67 -0.99 0.22 34.28
N GLU A 68 -1.09 1.40 34.88
CA GLU A 68 -1.01 1.57 36.35
C GLU A 68 -2.22 0.93 37.03
N ASN A 69 -2.01 0.30 38.19
CA ASN A 69 -3.07 -0.47 38.87
C ASN A 69 -4.00 0.44 39.68
N PHE A 70 -5.20 0.67 39.20
CA PHE A 70 -6.31 1.39 39.87
C PHE A 70 -7.26 0.37 40.54
N ASN A 71 -6.83 -0.24 41.64
CA ASN A 71 -7.62 -1.26 42.39
C ASN A 71 -8.09 -2.41 41.45
N GLY A 72 -7.19 -2.99 40.67
CA GLY A 72 -7.51 -4.07 39.73
C GLY A 72 -8.07 -3.59 38.40
N LYS A 73 -8.13 -2.29 38.14
CA LYS A 73 -8.39 -1.68 36.85
C LYS A 73 -7.09 -1.05 36.32
N PHE A 74 -6.90 -1.06 35.03
CA PHE A 74 -5.64 -0.64 34.41
C PHE A 74 -5.96 0.37 33.30
N PRO A 75 -5.91 1.69 33.59
CA PRO A 75 -6.01 2.68 32.52
C PRO A 75 -4.80 2.54 31.57
N ASP A 76 -5.00 2.88 30.33
CA ASP A 76 -3.97 2.74 29.30
C ASP A 76 -2.74 3.58 29.62
N MET A 77 -2.96 4.84 30.03
CA MET A 77 -1.85 5.74 30.36
C MET A 77 -2.28 6.73 31.45
N LEU A 78 -1.32 7.08 32.30
CA LEU A 78 -1.46 8.13 33.31
C LEU A 78 -0.35 9.16 33.13
N VAL A 79 -0.72 10.42 33.10
CA VAL A 79 0.20 11.57 33.20
C VAL A 79 -0.07 12.30 34.51
N LYS A 80 0.95 12.50 35.33
CA LYS A 80 0.81 13.17 36.63
C LYS A 80 1.94 14.15 36.88
N TRP A 81 1.59 15.26 37.54
CA TRP A 81 2.53 16.27 38.08
C TRP A 81 1.89 16.96 39.29
N ASP A 82 2.71 17.22 40.30
CA ASP A 82 2.24 17.79 41.58
C ASP A 82 1.01 16.99 42.14
N ASP A 83 -0.15 17.63 42.21
CA ASP A 83 -1.43 17.07 42.67
C ASP A 83 -2.44 16.86 41.52
N VAL A 84 -1.98 16.88 40.28
CA VAL A 84 -2.78 16.72 39.05
C VAL A 84 -2.55 15.35 38.42
N ALA A 85 -3.62 14.70 37.97
CA ALA A 85 -3.57 13.48 37.17
C ALA A 85 -4.43 13.60 35.92
N ILE A 86 -3.93 13.15 34.79
CA ILE A 86 -4.70 12.92 33.57
C ILE A 86 -4.67 11.43 33.27
N VAL A 87 -5.81 10.81 33.33
CA VAL A 87 -6.02 9.38 33.04
C VAL A 87 -6.47 9.24 31.60
N PHE A 88 -5.72 8.53 30.79
CA PHE A 88 -6.05 8.28 29.41
C PHE A 88 -6.57 6.86 29.20
N GLU A 89 -7.63 6.76 28.42
CA GLU A 89 -8.11 5.52 27.82
C GLU A 89 -8.04 5.64 26.31
N HIS A 90 -7.53 4.61 25.67
CA HIS A 90 -7.33 4.54 24.22
C HIS A 90 -8.24 3.46 23.62
N LYS A 91 -8.90 3.77 22.51
CA LYS A 91 -9.74 2.82 21.77
C LYS A 91 -9.48 2.93 20.27
N VAL A 92 -9.33 1.77 19.64
CA VAL A 92 -9.25 1.68 18.18
C VAL A 92 -10.38 0.80 17.65
N TYR A 93 -10.36 -0.48 17.99
CA TYR A 93 -11.35 -1.45 17.52
C TYR A 93 -12.31 -1.88 18.64
N SER A 94 -11.88 -1.78 19.89
CA SER A 94 -12.70 -2.19 21.03
C SER A 94 -13.66 -1.08 21.48
N GLU A 95 -14.71 -1.49 22.18
CA GLU A 95 -15.64 -0.58 22.87
C GLU A 95 -15.21 -0.41 24.33
N LEU A 96 -15.67 0.69 24.95
CA LEU A 96 -15.54 0.87 26.40
C LEU A 96 -16.36 -0.20 27.13
N SER A 97 -15.78 -0.82 28.14
CA SER A 97 -16.55 -1.68 29.07
C SER A 97 -17.43 -0.85 29.95
N ASP A 98 -18.50 -1.47 30.49
CA ASP A 98 -19.45 -0.77 31.34
C ASP A 98 -18.77 -0.05 32.51
N SER A 99 -19.10 1.23 32.68
CA SER A 99 -18.58 2.09 33.75
C SER A 99 -17.07 2.24 33.82
N GLN A 100 -16.34 1.98 32.70
CA GLN A 100 -14.87 1.98 32.68
C GLN A 100 -14.31 3.34 33.11
N LEU A 101 -14.76 4.43 32.46
CA LEU A 101 -14.29 5.79 32.79
C LEU A 101 -14.73 6.26 34.17
N ALA A 102 -15.93 5.87 34.62
CA ALA A 102 -16.40 6.17 35.94
C ALA A 102 -15.54 5.51 37.03
N ASN A 103 -15.10 4.27 36.82
CA ASN A 103 -14.18 3.58 37.73
C ASN A 103 -12.82 4.29 37.84
N TYR A 104 -12.27 4.77 36.70
CA TYR A 104 -11.03 5.54 36.72
C TYR A 104 -11.17 6.88 37.42
N ARG A 105 -12.29 7.58 37.21
CA ARG A 105 -12.63 8.83 37.88
C ARG A 105 -12.71 8.64 39.41
N ALA A 106 -13.46 7.65 39.87
CA ALA A 106 -13.62 7.35 41.30
C ALA A 106 -12.28 7.01 41.99
N PHE A 107 -11.35 6.34 41.30
CA PHE A 107 -10.03 6.11 41.85
C PHE A 107 -9.19 7.40 41.87
N ALA A 108 -9.21 8.18 40.80
CA ALA A 108 -8.43 9.41 40.70
C ALA A 108 -8.88 10.46 41.74
N GLU A 109 -10.18 10.58 42.01
CA GLU A 109 -10.76 11.44 43.06
C GLU A 109 -10.19 11.17 44.47
N GLN A 110 -9.85 9.92 44.77
CA GLN A 110 -9.29 9.53 46.04
C GLN A 110 -7.82 9.86 46.24
N HIS A 111 -7.09 10.05 45.11
CA HIS A 111 -5.63 10.11 45.15
C HIS A 111 -5.06 11.45 44.62
N PHE A 112 -5.87 12.24 43.89
CA PHE A 112 -5.41 13.49 43.27
C PHE A 112 -6.44 14.61 43.51
N ASN A 113 -5.98 15.79 43.89
CA ASN A 113 -6.87 16.94 44.08
C ASN A 113 -7.47 17.45 42.76
N HIS A 114 -6.73 17.26 41.66
CA HIS A 114 -7.17 17.60 40.32
C HIS A 114 -6.97 16.40 39.41
N HIS A 115 -8.06 15.93 38.80
CA HIS A 115 -7.99 14.77 37.90
C HIS A 115 -8.89 14.97 36.68
N TYR A 116 -8.49 14.37 35.60
CA TYR A 116 -9.19 14.42 34.32
C TYR A 116 -9.13 13.05 33.66
N VAL A 117 -10.24 12.60 33.08
CA VAL A 117 -10.35 11.38 32.31
C VAL A 117 -10.46 11.76 30.84
N VAL A 118 -9.46 11.37 30.05
CA VAL A 118 -9.34 11.66 28.63
C VAL A 118 -9.55 10.38 27.85
N LEU A 119 -10.39 10.45 26.83
CA LEU A 119 -10.65 9.35 25.90
C LEU A 119 -10.05 9.67 24.53
N ILE A 120 -9.16 8.81 24.03
CA ILE A 120 -8.62 8.92 22.66
C ILE A 120 -9.14 7.75 21.84
N THR A 121 -9.87 8.02 20.76
CA THR A 121 -10.53 6.97 19.97
C THR A 121 -10.14 7.01 18.48
N ALA A 122 -10.45 5.94 17.76
CA ALA A 122 -10.31 5.95 16.30
C ALA A 122 -11.38 6.82 15.62
N ARG A 123 -12.58 6.92 16.21
CA ARG A 123 -13.74 7.60 15.59
C ARG A 123 -14.58 8.30 16.68
N GLU A 124 -15.17 9.44 16.33
CA GLU A 124 -15.99 10.25 17.25
C GLU A 124 -17.21 9.49 17.83
N TYR A 125 -17.81 8.56 17.09
CA TYR A 125 -18.94 7.78 17.60
C TYR A 125 -18.60 6.88 18.80
N GLN A 126 -17.30 6.65 19.07
CA GLN A 126 -16.81 5.93 20.25
C GLN A 126 -16.70 6.83 21.49
N HIS A 127 -16.93 8.15 21.36
CA HIS A 127 -16.95 9.08 22.50
C HIS A 127 -18.18 8.82 23.36
N LYS A 128 -18.01 7.98 24.37
CA LYS A 128 -19.07 7.53 25.30
C LYS A 128 -18.62 7.67 26.75
N GLN A 129 -19.54 7.50 27.70
CA GLN A 129 -19.31 7.52 29.16
C GLN A 129 -18.77 8.84 29.72
N ASP A 130 -19.09 9.97 29.08
CA ASP A 130 -18.85 11.34 29.59
C ASP A 130 -17.39 11.57 30.06
N PRO A 131 -16.37 11.44 29.21
CA PRO A 131 -15.01 11.82 29.55
C PRO A 131 -14.88 13.35 29.73
N ASP A 132 -13.92 13.81 30.52
CA ASP A 132 -13.65 15.26 30.65
C ASP A 132 -13.17 15.86 29.34
N CYS A 133 -12.48 15.07 28.53
CA CYS A 133 -12.10 15.40 27.16
C CYS A 133 -12.10 14.16 26.29
N ALA A 134 -12.61 14.27 25.06
CA ALA A 134 -12.50 13.22 24.06
C ALA A 134 -11.90 13.80 22.77
N ILE A 135 -10.92 13.11 22.24
CA ILE A 135 -10.28 13.41 20.95
C ILE A 135 -10.12 12.13 20.14
N CYS A 136 -9.85 12.28 18.83
CA CYS A 136 -9.51 11.15 17.99
C CYS A 136 -8.00 11.05 17.75
N TRP A 137 -7.51 9.88 17.35
CA TRP A 137 -6.11 9.70 16.96
C TRP A 137 -5.69 10.60 15.79
N HIS A 138 -6.62 10.97 14.89
CA HIS A 138 -6.33 11.94 13.83
C HIS A 138 -6.11 13.37 14.38
N ASP A 139 -6.71 13.73 15.52
CA ASP A 139 -6.41 14.99 16.20
C ASP A 139 -4.98 14.95 16.76
N VAL A 140 -4.56 13.82 17.35
CA VAL A 140 -3.17 13.61 17.79
C VAL A 140 -2.21 13.70 16.61
N TYR A 141 -2.54 13.07 15.47
CA TYR A 141 -1.75 13.19 14.25
C TYR A 141 -1.60 14.65 13.81
N GLY A 142 -2.70 15.40 13.73
CA GLY A 142 -2.72 16.79 13.31
C GLY A 142 -1.83 17.68 14.22
N LEU A 143 -1.98 17.49 15.54
CA LEU A 143 -1.16 18.17 16.53
C LEU A 143 0.35 17.90 16.31
N LEU A 144 0.73 16.63 16.08
CA LEU A 144 2.13 16.27 15.81
C LEU A 144 2.62 16.81 14.47
N ASP A 145 1.72 17.00 13.50
CA ASP A 145 2.03 17.58 12.18
C ASP A 145 2.33 19.08 12.26
N ASP A 146 1.72 19.77 13.22
CA ASP A 146 1.90 21.21 13.47
C ASP A 146 3.17 21.52 14.28
N ILE A 147 3.79 20.55 14.96
CA ILE A 147 5.02 20.72 15.70
C ILE A 147 6.19 20.88 14.72
N LYS A 148 6.96 21.96 14.88
CA LYS A 148 8.20 22.17 14.11
C LYS A 148 9.22 21.08 14.45
N PRO A 149 10.20 20.81 13.55
CA PRO A 149 11.26 19.87 13.82
C PRO A 149 11.92 20.14 15.18
N LEU A 150 12.02 19.09 15.99
CA LEU A 150 12.60 19.18 17.33
C LEU A 150 14.12 19.30 17.26
N ASN A 151 14.72 20.01 18.21
CA ASN A 151 16.18 20.12 18.30
C ASN A 151 16.87 18.78 18.61
N ASN A 152 16.11 17.78 19.08
CA ASN A 152 16.59 16.43 19.32
C ASN A 152 16.26 15.53 18.12
N THR A 153 17.27 15.16 17.35
CA THR A 153 17.11 14.34 16.13
C THR A 153 16.48 12.97 16.38
N THR A 154 16.76 12.35 17.53
CA THR A 154 16.18 11.04 17.89
C THR A 154 14.70 11.17 18.20
N THR A 155 14.31 12.17 18.98
CA THR A 155 12.90 12.42 19.32
C THR A 155 12.12 12.85 18.09
N ASP A 156 12.70 13.70 17.24
CA ASP A 156 12.08 14.09 15.98
C ASP A 156 11.86 12.88 15.06
N TRP A 157 12.88 12.05 14.88
CA TRP A 157 12.75 10.81 14.12
C TRP A 157 11.66 9.90 14.68
N TYR A 158 11.56 9.77 16.02
CA TYR A 158 10.54 8.94 16.66
C TYR A 158 9.14 9.52 16.44
N MET A 159 8.96 10.84 16.59
CA MET A 159 7.70 11.54 16.30
C MET A 159 7.25 11.32 14.85
N GLN A 160 8.15 11.46 13.87
CA GLN A 160 7.84 11.19 12.47
C GLN A 160 7.49 9.70 12.25
N SER A 161 8.15 8.79 12.95
CA SER A 161 7.86 7.35 12.89
C SER A 161 6.47 7.03 13.45
N PHE A 162 6.08 7.68 14.55
CA PHE A 162 4.75 7.53 15.14
C PHE A 162 3.65 8.10 14.24
N LYS A 163 3.87 9.26 13.63
CA LYS A 163 2.96 9.81 12.60
C LYS A 163 2.74 8.83 11.45
N LYS A 164 3.81 8.24 10.92
CA LYS A 164 3.73 7.23 9.85
C LYS A 164 2.96 5.97 10.31
N LEU A 165 3.11 5.56 11.57
CA LEU A 165 2.33 4.47 12.14
C LEU A 165 0.83 4.82 12.15
N LEU A 166 0.45 5.98 12.70
CA LEU A 166 -0.94 6.44 12.71
C LEU A 166 -1.53 6.47 11.29
N GLN A 167 -0.76 6.97 10.32
CA GLN A 167 -1.19 7.00 8.92
C GLN A 167 -1.39 5.59 8.34
N ALA A 168 -0.49 4.67 8.61
CA ALA A 168 -0.54 3.28 8.13
C ALA A 168 -1.73 2.49 8.70
N GLU A 169 -2.12 2.79 9.95
CA GLU A 169 -3.28 2.17 10.63
C GLU A 169 -4.62 2.92 10.34
N GLY A 170 -4.61 3.92 9.44
CA GLY A 170 -5.81 4.69 9.09
C GLY A 170 -6.32 5.62 10.20
N LEU A 171 -5.44 5.96 11.14
CA LEU A 171 -5.67 6.86 12.29
C LEU A 171 -5.04 8.25 12.08
N GLY A 172 -4.39 8.48 10.95
CA GLY A 172 -3.73 9.72 10.60
C GLY A 172 -4.69 10.76 10.03
N LYS A 173 -4.14 11.69 9.25
CA LYS A 173 -4.88 12.80 8.64
C LYS A 173 -6.03 12.30 7.78
N ILE A 174 -7.24 12.81 8.04
CA ILE A 174 -8.39 12.60 7.17
C ILE A 174 -8.20 13.47 5.93
N THR A 175 -8.03 12.84 4.80
CA THR A 175 -7.95 13.55 3.52
C THR A 175 -9.38 13.94 3.10
N PRO A 176 -9.67 15.23 2.84
CA PRO A 176 -10.97 15.63 2.36
C PRO A 176 -11.25 15.00 0.98
N ILE A 177 -12.53 14.77 0.70
CA ILE A 177 -12.96 14.28 -0.62
C ILE A 177 -12.50 15.27 -1.69
N ASN A 178 -11.75 14.78 -2.67
CA ASN A 178 -11.22 15.58 -3.76
C ASN A 178 -12.36 15.91 -4.75
N GLN A 179 -12.76 17.18 -4.84
CA GLN A 179 -13.82 17.64 -5.74
C GLN A 179 -13.51 17.36 -7.21
N LEU A 180 -12.24 17.47 -7.62
CA LEU A 180 -11.82 17.15 -8.98
C LEU A 180 -11.98 15.64 -9.26
N ALA A 181 -11.64 14.79 -8.29
CA ALA A 181 -11.82 13.34 -8.42
C ALA A 181 -13.30 12.96 -8.56
N ILE A 182 -14.23 13.66 -7.89
CA ILE A 182 -15.67 13.45 -8.07
C ILE A 182 -16.06 13.75 -9.54
N THR A 183 -15.58 14.88 -10.09
CA THR A 183 -15.88 15.29 -11.46
C THR A 183 -15.43 14.24 -12.48
N HIS A 184 -14.25 13.64 -12.29
CA HIS A 184 -13.67 12.68 -13.24
C HIS A 184 -14.03 11.21 -12.95
N TYR A 185 -14.86 10.94 -11.94
CA TYR A 185 -15.17 9.55 -11.58
C TYR A 185 -15.96 8.82 -12.68
N LEU A 186 -16.88 9.51 -13.37
CA LEU A 186 -17.68 8.92 -14.44
C LEU A 186 -16.85 8.66 -15.69
N GLU A 187 -15.91 9.56 -16.02
CA GLU A 187 -14.96 9.36 -17.12
C GLU A 187 -14.05 8.16 -16.85
N ALA A 188 -13.57 8.00 -15.62
CA ALA A 188 -12.77 6.82 -15.23
C ALA A 188 -13.55 5.52 -15.41
N LYS A 189 -14.83 5.51 -15.01
CA LYS A 189 -15.73 4.36 -15.25
C LYS A 189 -15.96 4.08 -16.74
N ALA A 190 -16.14 5.13 -17.55
CA ALA A 190 -16.29 4.97 -18.99
C ALA A 190 -15.01 4.38 -19.62
N LEU A 191 -13.82 4.80 -19.17
CA LEU A 191 -12.55 4.26 -19.62
C LEU A 191 -12.42 2.75 -19.28
N GLU A 192 -12.83 2.32 -18.09
CA GLU A 192 -12.85 0.90 -17.73
C GLU A 192 -13.71 0.08 -18.70
N GLU A 193 -14.91 0.56 -19.05
CA GLU A 193 -15.80 -0.11 -20.02
C GLU A 193 -15.25 -0.10 -21.44
N GLN A 194 -14.53 0.95 -21.83
CA GLN A 194 -13.84 1.01 -23.12
C GLN A 194 -12.72 -0.04 -23.19
N MET A 195 -11.90 -0.16 -22.14
CA MET A 195 -10.87 -1.20 -22.05
C MET A 195 -11.47 -2.61 -22.11
N ARG A 196 -12.56 -2.87 -21.37
CA ARG A 196 -13.28 -4.16 -21.43
C ARG A 196 -13.82 -4.46 -22.82
N SER A 197 -14.36 -3.46 -23.48
CA SER A 197 -14.92 -3.61 -24.83
C SER A 197 -13.84 -3.92 -25.87
N LEU A 198 -12.70 -3.22 -25.81
CA LEU A 198 -11.57 -3.47 -26.67
C LEU A 198 -11.03 -4.89 -26.47
N LEU A 199 -10.85 -5.33 -25.23
CA LEU A 199 -10.34 -6.67 -24.91
C LEU A 199 -11.31 -7.78 -25.32
N ARG A 200 -12.62 -7.57 -25.21
CA ARG A 200 -13.60 -8.54 -25.75
C ARG A 200 -13.41 -8.74 -27.25
N LEU A 201 -13.19 -7.68 -28.00
CA LEU A 201 -12.94 -7.76 -29.44
C LEU A 201 -11.58 -8.43 -29.74
N ALA A 202 -10.55 -8.08 -28.98
CA ALA A 202 -9.21 -8.68 -29.09
C ALA A 202 -9.18 -10.18 -28.71
N SER A 203 -10.14 -10.66 -27.93
CA SER A 203 -10.22 -12.06 -27.50
C SER A 203 -11.07 -12.96 -28.40
N LEU A 204 -11.62 -12.44 -29.49
CA LEU A 204 -12.42 -13.23 -30.41
C LEU A 204 -11.56 -14.22 -31.20
N ASP A 205 -12.13 -15.38 -31.56
CA ASP A 205 -11.45 -16.51 -32.19
C ASP A 205 -10.73 -16.18 -33.51
N HIS A 206 -11.10 -15.08 -34.18
CA HIS A 206 -10.46 -14.66 -35.42
C HIS A 206 -9.13 -13.90 -35.19
N VAL A 207 -8.79 -13.52 -33.96
CA VAL A 207 -7.52 -12.88 -33.62
C VAL A 207 -6.46 -13.96 -33.38
N ALA A 208 -5.52 -14.07 -34.30
CA ALA A 208 -4.43 -15.04 -34.22
C ALA A 208 -3.27 -14.50 -33.35
N TRP A 209 -3.25 -14.85 -32.10
CA TRP A 209 -2.19 -14.47 -31.17
C TRP A 209 -0.95 -15.37 -31.36
N PRO A 210 0.27 -14.81 -31.50
CA PRO A 210 1.50 -15.60 -31.66
C PRO A 210 1.72 -16.63 -30.54
N LEU A 211 1.51 -16.24 -29.28
CA LEU A 211 1.59 -17.16 -28.12
C LEU A 211 0.45 -18.17 -28.08
N GLY A 212 -0.65 -17.93 -28.79
CA GLY A 212 -1.81 -18.84 -28.82
C GLY A 212 -1.51 -20.23 -29.37
N ASN A 213 -0.38 -20.40 -30.09
CA ASN A 213 0.09 -21.67 -30.61
C ASN A 213 0.72 -22.57 -29.52
N ILE A 214 1.18 -21.99 -28.40
CA ILE A 214 1.87 -22.73 -27.33
C ILE A 214 1.21 -22.56 -25.97
N LEU A 215 0.43 -21.49 -25.77
CA LEU A 215 -0.26 -21.16 -24.53
C LEU A 215 -1.73 -20.84 -24.82
N LYS A 216 -2.63 -21.11 -23.88
CA LYS A 216 -4.06 -20.80 -24.03
C LYS A 216 -4.36 -19.35 -23.60
N PRO A 217 -4.97 -18.54 -24.48
CA PRO A 217 -5.43 -17.20 -24.10
C PRO A 217 -6.69 -17.28 -23.23
N THR A 218 -6.73 -16.45 -22.18
CA THR A 218 -7.90 -16.30 -21.30
C THR A 218 -8.03 -14.84 -20.91
N VAL A 219 -9.23 -14.26 -21.05
CA VAL A 219 -9.48 -12.89 -20.59
C VAL A 219 -9.50 -12.87 -19.05
N LYS A 220 -8.74 -11.94 -18.47
CA LYS A 220 -8.72 -11.68 -17.03
C LYS A 220 -9.10 -10.23 -16.78
N ASP A 221 -10.22 -10.03 -16.08
CA ASP A 221 -10.67 -8.73 -15.58
C ASP A 221 -10.39 -8.66 -14.09
N ARG A 222 -9.36 -7.92 -13.73
CA ARG A 222 -8.88 -7.71 -12.36
C ARG A 222 -8.72 -6.22 -12.05
N LEU A 223 -9.62 -5.39 -12.60
CA LEU A 223 -9.73 -3.98 -12.25
C LEU A 223 -10.37 -3.82 -10.86
N ASN A 224 -9.66 -4.26 -9.86
CA ASN A 224 -10.02 -4.12 -8.45
C ASN A 224 -8.92 -3.37 -7.69
N ALA A 225 -9.17 -3.05 -6.43
CA ALA A 225 -8.23 -2.29 -5.60
C ALA A 225 -6.88 -3.01 -5.31
N VAL A 226 -6.76 -4.28 -5.68
CA VAL A 226 -5.58 -5.09 -5.37
C VAL A 226 -4.71 -5.32 -6.61
N GLU A 227 -5.32 -5.66 -7.75
CA GLU A 227 -4.57 -6.10 -8.93
C GLU A 227 -4.52 -5.07 -10.06
N SER A 228 -5.49 -4.16 -10.14
CA SER A 228 -5.55 -2.98 -11.03
C SER A 228 -5.17 -3.25 -12.50
N ARG A 229 -5.54 -4.42 -13.04
CA ARG A 229 -5.21 -4.80 -14.42
C ARG A 229 -6.36 -5.52 -15.13
N ILE A 230 -6.42 -5.36 -16.46
CA ILE A 230 -7.35 -6.08 -17.33
C ILE A 230 -6.68 -6.44 -18.66
N GLY A 231 -6.76 -7.69 -19.09
CA GLY A 231 -6.09 -8.14 -20.30
C GLY A 231 -6.35 -9.59 -20.66
N ILE A 232 -5.52 -10.11 -21.54
CA ILE A 232 -5.49 -11.50 -21.99
C ILE A 232 -4.26 -12.16 -21.39
N GLU A 233 -4.45 -13.22 -20.64
CA GLU A 233 -3.39 -14.03 -20.07
C GLU A 233 -3.19 -15.29 -20.90
N PHE A 234 -1.94 -15.56 -21.26
CA PHE A 234 -1.49 -16.74 -22.00
C PHE A 234 -0.79 -17.68 -21.03
N CYS A 235 -1.42 -18.81 -20.70
CA CYS A 235 -0.88 -19.79 -19.76
C CYS A 235 -1.13 -21.22 -20.19
N GLN A 236 -0.35 -22.18 -19.67
CA GLN A 236 -0.65 -23.59 -19.84
C GLN A 236 -1.83 -23.98 -18.94
N LEU A 237 -2.86 -24.61 -19.49
CA LEU A 237 -3.93 -25.18 -18.69
C LEU A 237 -3.54 -26.60 -18.22
N SER A 238 -3.53 -26.82 -16.90
CA SER A 238 -3.62 -28.19 -16.40
C SER A 238 -5.07 -28.60 -16.24
N SER A 239 -5.36 -29.86 -16.50
CA SER A 239 -6.71 -30.42 -16.52
C SER A 239 -7.41 -30.48 -15.15
N ASN A 240 -6.74 -30.18 -14.03
CA ASN A 240 -7.22 -30.48 -12.69
C ASN A 240 -7.16 -29.37 -11.64
N GLN A 241 -6.90 -28.12 -12.00
CA GLN A 241 -6.79 -27.07 -10.98
C GLN A 241 -7.90 -26.02 -11.00
N LYS A 242 -8.47 -25.76 -9.82
CA LYS A 242 -9.49 -24.74 -9.57
C LYS A 242 -8.96 -23.29 -9.53
N PHE A 243 -7.66 -23.09 -9.46
CA PHE A 243 -7.00 -21.78 -9.40
C PHE A 243 -5.86 -21.73 -10.42
N ASP A 244 -6.06 -20.91 -11.45
CA ASP A 244 -5.16 -20.80 -12.62
C ASP A 244 -4.05 -19.78 -12.38
N TRP A 245 -3.31 -19.86 -11.30
CA TRP A 245 -2.07 -19.09 -11.20
C TRP A 245 -0.90 -19.94 -11.65
N LYS A 246 -0.72 -20.02 -12.93
CA LYS A 246 0.40 -20.72 -13.57
C LYS A 246 1.33 -19.72 -14.23
N PRO A 247 2.61 -20.11 -14.48
CA PRO A 247 3.49 -19.29 -15.28
C PRO A 247 2.76 -18.88 -16.55
N GLY A 248 2.62 -17.59 -16.76
CA GLY A 248 1.87 -17.02 -17.85
C GLY A 248 2.39 -15.69 -18.29
N ILE A 249 1.85 -15.21 -19.40
CA ILE A 249 2.18 -13.91 -19.97
C ILE A 249 0.88 -13.14 -20.11
N PHE A 250 0.79 -12.04 -19.38
CA PHE A 250 -0.33 -11.12 -19.45
C PHE A 250 -0.07 -10.06 -20.51
N CYS A 251 -1.07 -9.78 -21.36
CA CYS A 251 -1.09 -8.70 -22.34
C CYS A 251 -2.35 -7.87 -22.13
N GLY A 252 -2.22 -6.58 -21.78
CA GLY A 252 -3.39 -5.78 -21.50
C GLY A 252 -3.10 -4.39 -20.96
N PHE A 253 -4.00 -3.91 -20.13
CA PHE A 253 -3.93 -2.59 -19.49
C PHE A 253 -3.60 -2.76 -18.01
N LEU A 254 -2.62 -1.99 -17.56
CA LEU A 254 -2.24 -1.82 -16.17
C LEU A 254 -2.71 -0.44 -15.71
N ALA A 255 -3.74 -0.39 -14.85
CA ALA A 255 -4.31 0.85 -14.38
C ALA A 255 -3.49 1.50 -13.26
N ASP A 256 -2.82 0.69 -12.44
CA ASP A 256 -1.94 1.16 -11.37
C ASP A 256 -0.68 0.31 -11.32
N SER A 257 0.48 0.95 -11.45
CA SER A 257 1.78 0.28 -11.40
C SER A 257 2.29 0.01 -9.97
N SER A 258 1.64 0.54 -8.94
CA SER A 258 2.04 0.39 -7.54
C SER A 258 1.92 -1.04 -7.04
N ASP A 259 0.83 -1.75 -7.40
CA ASP A 259 0.63 -3.16 -7.05
C ASP A 259 1.74 -4.06 -7.60
N HIS A 260 2.20 -3.78 -8.83
CA HIS A 260 3.26 -4.51 -9.49
C HIS A 260 4.66 -4.04 -9.11
N LYS A 261 4.77 -3.00 -8.27
CA LYS A 261 6.03 -2.37 -7.84
C LYS A 261 6.88 -1.81 -8.99
N TYR A 262 6.21 -1.28 -10.01
CA TYR A 262 6.85 -0.67 -11.19
C TYR A 262 6.96 0.84 -11.13
N GLU A 263 6.33 1.50 -10.14
CA GLU A 263 6.30 2.97 -10.02
C GLU A 263 7.68 3.64 -10.01
N HIS A 264 8.69 2.96 -9.46
CA HIS A 264 10.05 3.49 -9.39
C HIS A 264 10.69 3.69 -10.79
N ILE A 265 10.19 2.96 -11.81
CA ILE A 265 10.65 3.08 -13.21
C ILE A 265 9.64 3.87 -14.04
N THR A 266 8.35 3.65 -13.84
CA THR A 266 7.30 4.11 -14.75
C THR A 266 6.51 5.31 -14.22
N GLY A 267 6.62 5.64 -12.91
CA GLY A 267 5.77 6.62 -12.25
C GLY A 267 4.32 6.15 -12.15
N LYS A 268 3.43 7.06 -11.69
CA LYS A 268 1.99 6.78 -11.49
C LYS A 268 1.21 7.03 -12.78
N HIS A 269 1.32 6.12 -13.72
CA HIS A 269 0.63 6.20 -15.01
C HIS A 269 -0.06 4.88 -15.33
N MET A 270 -1.12 4.94 -16.14
CA MET A 270 -1.70 3.78 -16.80
C MET A 270 -0.81 3.31 -17.96
N HIS A 271 -0.72 2.01 -18.15
CA HIS A 271 0.15 1.42 -19.17
C HIS A 271 -0.57 0.39 -20.05
N VAL A 272 -0.16 0.28 -21.29
CA VAL A 272 -0.31 -0.94 -22.08
C VAL A 272 0.88 -1.83 -21.74
N ALA A 273 0.64 -3.10 -21.44
CA ALA A 273 1.62 -3.94 -20.77
C ALA A 273 1.68 -5.37 -21.31
N LEU A 274 2.89 -5.90 -21.40
CA LEU A 274 3.17 -7.33 -21.41
C LEU A 274 3.89 -7.66 -20.10
N ILE A 275 3.31 -8.53 -19.26
CA ILE A 275 3.80 -8.84 -17.92
C ILE A 275 4.03 -10.35 -17.81
N PHE A 276 5.17 -10.75 -17.27
CA PHE A 276 5.44 -12.14 -16.91
C PHE A 276 4.87 -12.42 -15.53
N ASP A 277 3.99 -13.42 -15.46
CA ASP A 277 3.17 -13.76 -14.31
C ASP A 277 3.57 -15.14 -13.78
N PHE A 278 3.95 -15.23 -12.50
CA PHE A 278 4.47 -16.44 -11.88
C PHE A 278 3.65 -16.86 -10.67
N ASN A 279 3.54 -18.16 -10.43
CA ASN A 279 2.99 -18.70 -9.20
C ASN A 279 4.04 -18.80 -8.08
N GLU A 280 3.63 -19.14 -6.87
CA GLU A 280 4.50 -19.19 -5.69
C GLU A 280 5.68 -20.18 -5.85
N SER A 281 5.46 -21.33 -6.47
CA SER A 281 6.52 -22.34 -6.67
C SER A 281 7.61 -21.85 -7.62
N VAL A 282 7.21 -21.12 -8.67
CA VAL A 282 8.14 -20.57 -9.67
C VAL A 282 8.87 -19.34 -9.14
N HIS A 283 8.16 -18.37 -8.50
CA HIS A 283 8.79 -17.13 -8.08
C HIS A 283 9.95 -17.33 -7.09
N ASN A 284 9.84 -18.33 -6.22
CA ASN A 284 10.90 -18.65 -5.25
C ASN A 284 12.20 -19.15 -5.92
N SER A 285 12.09 -19.75 -7.10
CA SER A 285 13.21 -20.34 -7.85
C SER A 285 13.74 -19.45 -8.98
N LEU A 286 13.04 -18.36 -9.33
CA LEU A 286 13.43 -17.48 -10.44
C LEU A 286 14.91 -17.05 -10.46
N PRO A 287 15.54 -16.64 -9.32
CA PRO A 287 16.94 -16.23 -9.33
C PRO A 287 17.93 -17.31 -9.80
N SER A 288 17.56 -18.58 -9.70
CA SER A 288 18.37 -19.73 -10.08
C SER A 288 17.80 -20.53 -11.26
N MET A 289 16.72 -20.04 -11.86
CA MET A 289 16.02 -20.76 -12.92
C MET A 289 16.83 -20.69 -14.22
N PRO A 290 17.13 -21.85 -14.85
CA PRO A 290 17.84 -21.88 -16.12
C PRO A 290 17.13 -21.05 -17.19
N TYR A 291 17.89 -20.39 -18.03
CA TYR A 291 17.45 -19.57 -19.17
C TYR A 291 16.67 -18.30 -18.83
N PHE A 292 16.34 -18.01 -17.55
CA PHE A 292 15.56 -16.83 -17.22
C PHE A 292 16.40 -15.54 -17.37
N GLU A 293 17.63 -15.57 -16.90
CA GLU A 293 18.55 -14.43 -17.02
C GLU A 293 18.87 -14.12 -18.48
N GLU A 294 19.21 -15.13 -19.27
CA GLU A 294 19.48 -14.99 -20.70
C GLU A 294 18.25 -14.43 -21.42
N PHE A 295 17.07 -14.96 -21.13
CA PHE A 295 15.83 -14.48 -21.74
C PHE A 295 15.56 -13.01 -21.44
N ARG A 296 15.74 -12.57 -20.20
CA ARG A 296 15.56 -11.15 -19.84
C ARG A 296 16.49 -10.23 -20.62
N HIS A 297 17.76 -10.62 -20.77
CA HIS A 297 18.73 -9.87 -21.57
C HIS A 297 18.38 -9.86 -23.06
N GLU A 298 18.10 -11.01 -23.64
CA GLU A 298 17.72 -11.14 -25.06
C GLU A 298 16.47 -10.30 -25.39
N LEU A 299 15.45 -10.32 -24.51
CA LEU A 299 14.25 -9.53 -24.72
C LEU A 299 14.52 -8.03 -24.56
N SER A 300 15.32 -7.63 -23.58
CA SER A 300 15.71 -6.22 -23.40
C SER A 300 16.41 -5.66 -24.63
N ASP A 301 17.39 -6.37 -25.18
CA ASP A 301 18.09 -5.95 -26.40
C ASP A 301 17.14 -5.80 -27.60
N LYS A 302 16.16 -6.70 -27.73
CA LYS A 302 15.16 -6.63 -28.80
C LYS A 302 14.17 -5.47 -28.61
N ILE A 303 13.81 -5.14 -27.39
CA ILE A 303 12.96 -3.98 -27.08
C ILE A 303 13.72 -2.68 -27.38
N ASP A 304 15.00 -2.60 -27.06
CA ASP A 304 15.82 -1.44 -27.39
C ASP A 304 15.95 -1.27 -28.93
N ALA A 305 16.11 -2.35 -29.66
CA ALA A 305 16.09 -2.32 -31.12
C ALA A 305 14.72 -1.89 -31.70
N LEU A 306 13.62 -2.37 -31.09
CA LEU A 306 12.26 -1.94 -31.43
C LEU A 306 12.08 -0.44 -31.19
N ASN A 307 12.48 0.06 -30.03
CA ASN A 307 12.40 1.48 -29.69
C ASN A 307 13.23 2.35 -30.67
N ALA A 308 14.40 1.89 -31.10
CA ALA A 308 15.20 2.61 -32.10
C ALA A 308 14.51 2.74 -33.47
N SER A 309 13.55 1.85 -33.77
CA SER A 309 12.75 1.90 -35.01
C SER A 309 11.49 2.77 -34.89
N ILE A 310 11.06 3.10 -33.67
CA ILE A 310 9.91 3.98 -33.43
C ILE A 310 10.37 5.43 -33.66
N VAL A 311 9.65 6.16 -34.52
CA VAL A 311 9.91 7.59 -34.73
C VAL A 311 9.74 8.30 -33.37
N ALA A 312 10.82 8.96 -32.93
CA ALA A 312 10.89 9.58 -31.63
C ALA A 312 9.83 10.70 -31.50
N ASP A 313 8.73 10.40 -30.87
CA ASP A 313 7.80 11.41 -30.35
C ASP A 313 8.26 11.83 -28.95
N ILE A 314 9.16 12.81 -28.91
CA ILE A 314 9.74 13.34 -27.67
C ILE A 314 8.64 13.95 -26.78
N ALA A 315 7.56 14.48 -27.38
CA ALA A 315 6.49 15.13 -26.64
C ALA A 315 5.66 14.14 -25.82
N HIS A 316 5.46 12.91 -26.32
CA HIS A 316 4.60 11.91 -25.67
C HIS A 316 5.36 10.71 -25.08
N ASN A 317 6.69 10.70 -25.18
CA ASN A 317 7.54 9.61 -24.66
C ASN A 317 7.08 8.21 -25.15
N LYS A 318 6.80 8.09 -26.47
CA LYS A 318 6.30 6.87 -27.12
C LYS A 318 7.43 5.85 -27.23
N SER A 319 7.67 5.10 -26.17
CA SER A 319 8.68 4.04 -26.13
C SER A 319 8.26 2.94 -25.18
N TRP A 320 8.63 1.70 -25.52
CA TRP A 320 8.50 0.57 -24.61
C TRP A 320 9.59 0.63 -23.55
N LYS A 321 9.21 0.47 -22.30
CA LYS A 321 10.14 0.36 -21.18
C LYS A 321 10.18 -1.07 -20.70
N VAL A 322 11.39 -1.61 -20.58
CA VAL A 322 11.62 -2.87 -19.88
C VAL A 322 11.68 -2.57 -18.39
N VAL A 323 10.89 -3.29 -17.61
CA VAL A 323 10.96 -3.31 -16.17
C VAL A 323 11.53 -4.64 -15.74
N ASP A 324 12.79 -4.63 -15.29
CA ASP A 324 13.49 -5.78 -14.75
C ASP A 324 13.85 -5.51 -13.28
N ASN A 325 12.97 -5.90 -12.38
CA ASN A 325 13.18 -5.75 -10.94
C ASN A 325 14.23 -6.73 -10.40
N MET A 326 14.71 -7.67 -11.22
CA MET A 326 15.74 -8.65 -10.82
C MET A 326 17.15 -8.22 -11.21
N CYS A 327 17.32 -7.10 -11.89
CA CYS A 327 18.66 -6.60 -12.22
C CYS A 327 19.41 -6.18 -10.92
N SER A 328 20.75 -6.31 -10.94
CA SER A 328 21.61 -6.03 -9.78
C SER A 328 21.57 -4.58 -9.29
N GLU A 329 21.13 -3.65 -10.13
CA GLU A 329 21.02 -2.22 -9.83
C GLU A 329 19.76 -1.91 -9.03
N TYR A 330 18.72 -2.74 -9.10
CA TYR A 330 17.49 -2.55 -8.35
C TYR A 330 17.65 -3.02 -6.90
N LYS A 331 17.48 -2.09 -5.96
CA LYS A 331 17.62 -2.34 -4.52
C LYS A 331 16.31 -2.28 -3.73
N GLY A 332 15.17 -2.15 -4.43
CA GLY A 332 13.84 -2.07 -3.82
C GLY A 332 13.21 -3.44 -3.58
N ASP A 333 11.97 -3.40 -3.08
CA ASP A 333 11.13 -4.59 -2.97
C ASP A 333 10.76 -5.12 -4.37
N ILE A 334 10.97 -6.42 -4.61
CA ILE A 334 10.60 -7.09 -5.86
C ILE A 334 9.21 -7.71 -5.67
N ASN A 335 8.34 -7.54 -6.67
CA ASN A 335 7.17 -8.40 -6.80
C ASN A 335 7.56 -9.67 -7.56
N TRP A 336 7.84 -10.74 -6.84
CA TRP A 336 8.28 -12.03 -7.42
C TRP A 336 7.24 -12.68 -8.33
N TYR A 337 5.95 -12.34 -8.16
CA TYR A 337 4.90 -12.80 -9.06
C TYR A 337 4.96 -12.10 -10.42
N HIS A 338 5.46 -10.84 -10.46
CA HIS A 338 5.57 -10.02 -11.66
C HIS A 338 6.94 -9.30 -11.72
N PRO A 339 8.06 -10.03 -11.73
CA PRO A 339 9.38 -9.39 -11.61
C PRO A 339 9.86 -8.73 -12.90
N PHE A 340 9.23 -9.06 -14.05
CA PHE A 340 9.65 -8.63 -15.36
C PHE A 340 8.46 -8.24 -16.25
N ALA A 341 8.57 -7.10 -16.94
CA ALA A 341 7.52 -6.61 -17.82
C ALA A 341 8.03 -5.68 -18.91
N VAL A 342 7.23 -5.49 -19.95
CA VAL A 342 7.42 -4.49 -21.01
C VAL A 342 6.19 -3.58 -21.02
N LEU A 343 6.40 -2.28 -20.82
CA LEU A 343 5.33 -1.31 -20.60
C LEU A 343 5.47 -0.10 -21.52
N MET A 344 4.34 0.45 -21.99
CA MET A 344 4.26 1.78 -22.61
C MET A 344 3.14 2.57 -21.95
N ARG A 345 3.33 3.85 -21.70
CA ARG A 345 2.25 4.72 -21.19
C ARG A 345 1.04 4.67 -22.12
N MET A 346 -0.13 4.50 -21.53
CA MET A 346 -1.38 4.34 -22.30
C MET A 346 -1.74 5.60 -23.09
N ASP A 347 -1.48 6.77 -22.53
CA ASP A 347 -1.69 8.05 -23.22
C ASP A 347 -0.76 8.23 -24.44
N ALA A 348 0.50 7.82 -24.34
CA ALA A 348 1.42 7.82 -25.45
C ALA A 348 1.06 6.77 -26.51
N PHE A 349 0.58 5.59 -26.07
CA PHE A 349 0.21 4.50 -26.95
C PHE A 349 -0.98 4.88 -27.87
N PHE A 350 -2.02 5.50 -27.31
CA PHE A 350 -3.24 5.86 -28.06
C PHE A 350 -3.24 7.29 -28.62
N ASN A 351 -2.14 8.03 -28.51
CA ASN A 351 -2.10 9.45 -28.88
C ASN A 351 -2.54 9.74 -30.34
N GLU A 352 -2.22 8.85 -31.26
CA GLU A 352 -2.49 9.05 -32.71
C GLU A 352 -3.66 8.18 -33.23
N VAL A 353 -4.33 7.41 -32.36
CA VAL A 353 -5.39 6.49 -32.75
C VAL A 353 -6.70 6.85 -32.00
N HIS A 354 -7.69 7.27 -32.74
CA HIS A 354 -8.88 7.88 -32.19
C HIS A 354 -10.17 7.07 -32.40
N SER A 355 -10.23 6.21 -33.41
CA SER A 355 -11.39 5.36 -33.62
C SER A 355 -11.25 4.01 -32.89
N PRO A 356 -12.36 3.39 -32.47
CA PRO A 356 -12.33 2.08 -31.80
C PRO A 356 -11.61 1.00 -32.62
N ASN A 357 -11.77 0.99 -33.94
CA ASN A 357 -11.12 0.00 -34.81
C ASN A 357 -9.61 0.23 -34.90
N GLU A 358 -9.16 1.48 -35.02
CA GLU A 358 -7.72 1.81 -35.01
C GLU A 358 -7.10 1.45 -33.67
N GLN A 359 -7.77 1.72 -32.54
CA GLN A 359 -7.30 1.36 -31.21
C GLN A 359 -7.20 -0.15 -31.02
N LEU A 360 -8.19 -0.91 -31.51
CA LEU A 360 -8.15 -2.37 -31.49
C LEU A 360 -6.99 -2.91 -32.32
N THR A 361 -6.83 -2.41 -33.55
CA THR A 361 -5.74 -2.83 -34.45
C THR A 361 -4.39 -2.50 -33.83
N ALA A 362 -4.19 -1.27 -33.33
CA ALA A 362 -2.95 -0.85 -32.68
C ALA A 362 -2.61 -1.75 -31.46
N PHE A 363 -3.62 -2.08 -30.64
CA PHE A 363 -3.41 -2.96 -29.48
C PHE A 363 -3.03 -4.38 -29.90
N VAL A 364 -3.77 -4.98 -30.85
CA VAL A 364 -3.50 -6.34 -31.32
C VAL A 364 -2.12 -6.43 -31.98
N ASP A 365 -1.78 -5.46 -32.87
CA ASP A 365 -0.51 -5.44 -33.57
C ASP A 365 0.68 -5.27 -32.60
N ALA A 366 0.57 -4.34 -31.65
CA ALA A 366 1.61 -4.09 -30.67
C ALA A 366 1.83 -5.31 -29.75
N MET A 367 0.77 -5.88 -29.19
CA MET A 367 0.88 -7.06 -28.33
C MET A 367 1.37 -8.28 -29.12
N SER A 368 0.95 -8.45 -30.37
CA SER A 368 1.46 -9.51 -31.23
C SER A 368 2.95 -9.33 -31.54
N ALA A 369 3.38 -8.10 -31.80
CA ALA A 369 4.81 -7.80 -32.01
C ALA A 369 5.65 -8.15 -30.78
N LEU A 370 5.21 -7.74 -29.58
CA LEU A 370 5.91 -8.10 -28.33
C LEU A 370 5.95 -9.62 -28.09
N GLN A 371 4.86 -10.33 -28.38
CA GLN A 371 4.82 -11.79 -28.30
C GLN A 371 5.81 -12.44 -29.29
N GLN A 372 5.91 -11.91 -30.53
CA GLN A 372 6.89 -12.38 -31.51
C GLN A 372 8.31 -12.11 -31.05
N LEU A 373 8.60 -10.99 -30.42
CA LEU A 373 9.92 -10.73 -29.84
C LEU A 373 10.27 -11.78 -28.78
N CYS A 374 9.34 -12.10 -27.87
CA CYS A 374 9.54 -13.19 -26.90
C CYS A 374 9.83 -14.53 -27.59
N LEU A 375 9.01 -14.91 -28.59
CA LEU A 375 9.19 -16.15 -29.33
C LEU A 375 10.50 -16.22 -30.13
N SER A 376 11.02 -15.06 -30.50
CA SER A 376 12.32 -14.95 -31.24
C SER A 376 13.53 -15.01 -30.32
N CYS A 377 13.36 -15.01 -28.99
CA CYS A 377 14.44 -15.22 -28.03
C CYS A 377 14.74 -16.71 -27.89
N PRO A 378 15.97 -17.19 -28.20
CA PRO A 378 16.32 -18.60 -28.11
C PRO A 378 16.10 -19.20 -26.73
N SER A 379 16.30 -18.44 -25.67
CA SER A 379 16.13 -18.86 -24.27
C SER A 379 14.67 -18.93 -23.82
N PHE A 380 13.71 -18.31 -24.52
CA PHE A 380 12.33 -18.17 -24.08
C PHE A 380 11.59 -19.51 -23.91
N GLN A 381 11.56 -20.37 -24.95
CA GLN A 381 10.89 -21.68 -24.86
C GLN A 381 11.54 -22.63 -23.85
N PRO A 382 12.89 -22.74 -23.79
CA PRO A 382 13.55 -23.48 -22.73
C PRO A 382 13.17 -22.97 -21.33
N PHE A 383 13.16 -21.65 -21.11
CA PHE A 383 12.72 -21.04 -19.85
C PHE A 383 11.28 -21.42 -19.49
N LEU A 384 10.31 -21.28 -20.40
CA LEU A 384 8.92 -21.67 -20.15
C LEU A 384 8.79 -23.16 -19.79
N THR A 385 9.60 -24.02 -20.44
CA THR A 385 9.62 -25.45 -20.14
C THR A 385 10.10 -25.73 -18.71
N GLU A 386 11.17 -25.07 -18.27
CA GLU A 386 11.66 -25.22 -16.90
C GLU A 386 10.67 -24.66 -15.87
N ALA A 387 10.10 -23.47 -16.12
CA ALA A 387 9.08 -22.89 -15.26
C ALA A 387 7.85 -23.81 -15.10
N SER A 388 7.43 -24.49 -16.16
CA SER A 388 6.29 -25.41 -16.14
C SER A 388 6.55 -26.70 -15.36
N LYS A 389 7.81 -27.17 -15.30
CA LYS A 389 8.18 -28.37 -14.52
C LYS A 389 8.03 -28.15 -13.02
N GLN A 390 8.34 -26.97 -12.54
CA GLN A 390 8.25 -26.63 -11.11
C GLN A 390 6.82 -26.55 -10.62
N ASP A 391 5.85 -26.26 -11.49
CA ASP A 391 4.43 -26.25 -11.17
C ASP A 391 3.84 -27.68 -10.98
N SER A 392 4.52 -28.71 -11.49
CA SER A 392 4.04 -30.11 -11.43
C SER A 392 4.42 -30.86 -10.15
N HIS A 393 5.15 -30.25 -9.24
CA HIS A 393 5.65 -30.85 -8.00
C HIS A 393 4.90 -30.42 -6.72
N VAL A 394 3.73 -29.77 -6.81
CA VAL A 394 2.86 -29.36 -5.68
C VAL A 394 1.58 -30.17 -5.66
#